data_895b541758eff50abba7bd316918c94d
#
_entry.id   895b541758eff50abba7bd316918c94d
#
_cell.length_a   1.000
_cell.length_b   1.000
_cell.length_c   1.000
_cell.angle_alpha   90.00
_cell.angle_beta   90.00
_cell.angle_gamma   90.00
#
_symmetry.space_group_name_H-M   'P 1'
#
loop_
_entity.id
_entity.type
_entity.pdbx_description
1 polymer ?
#
loop_
_entity_poly.entity_id
_entity_poly.type
_entity_poly.pdbx_seq_one_letter_code
_entity_poly.pdbx_strand_id
1 'polypeptide(L)'
;MRVFVISLVLLIIMGSFIGIHAYVMQHMAGEISDKCEGIDELAHAGQWDEILDRLDDVRNIWEDHRMWASLTISTKEIEQIEISLKQSTEYAKLGEKSDFIGEYIMFSMLVDHIPHQDGFHIEEIL
;
A
#
# COMPACT_ATOMS: atom_id res chain seq x y z
N MET A 1 25.94 -27.49 20.89
CA MET A 1 25.90 -26.08 21.32
C MET A 1 26.01 -25.10 20.16
N ARG A 2 26.95 -25.29 19.25
CA ARG A 2 27.11 -24.37 18.12
C ARG A 2 25.85 -24.31 17.23
N VAL A 3 25.24 -25.48 16.97
CA VAL A 3 24.01 -25.55 16.16
C VAL A 3 22.87 -24.82 16.82
N PHE A 4 22.74 -24.96 18.15
CA PHE A 4 21.71 -24.26 18.91
C PHE A 4 21.88 -22.73 18.85
N VAL A 5 23.11 -22.25 19.01
CA VAL A 5 23.41 -20.82 18.96
C VAL A 5 23.14 -20.26 17.56
N ILE A 6 23.56 -20.98 16.51
CA ILE A 6 23.31 -20.57 15.12
C ILE A 6 21.81 -20.53 14.84
N SER A 7 21.07 -21.54 15.29
CA SER A 7 19.59 -21.59 15.11
C SER A 7 18.92 -20.43 15.82
N LEU A 8 19.36 -20.10 17.03
CA LEU A 8 18.81 -19.00 17.81
C LEU A 8 19.09 -17.64 17.13
N VAL A 9 20.32 -17.45 16.63
CA VAL A 9 20.68 -16.23 15.92
C VAL A 9 19.86 -16.08 14.64
N LEU A 10 19.69 -17.14 13.87
CA LEU A 10 18.86 -17.11 12.66
C LEU A 10 17.40 -16.78 12.99
N LEU A 11 16.88 -17.34 14.06
CA LEU A 11 15.51 -17.07 14.50
C LEU A 11 15.32 -15.59 14.86
N ILE A 12 16.29 -15.01 15.57
CA ILE A 12 16.26 -13.60 15.94
C ILE A 12 16.32 -12.72 14.68
N ILE A 13 17.19 -13.05 13.73
CA ILE A 13 17.31 -12.30 12.47
C ILE A 13 15.99 -12.35 11.69
N MET A 14 15.41 -13.54 11.56
CA MET A 14 14.13 -13.70 10.86
C MET A 14 13.00 -12.94 11.54
N GLY A 15 12.90 -13.04 12.87
CA GLY A 15 11.90 -12.33 13.64
C GLY A 15 12.04 -10.81 13.51
N SER A 16 13.28 -10.31 13.56
CA SER A 16 13.56 -8.90 13.37
C SER A 16 13.19 -8.44 11.97
N PHE A 17 13.50 -9.23 10.96
CA PHE A 17 13.16 -8.92 9.57
C PHE A 17 11.64 -8.84 9.39
N ILE A 18 10.89 -9.78 9.93
CA ILE A 18 9.43 -9.78 9.86
C ILE A 18 8.85 -8.54 10.54
N GLY A 19 9.36 -8.19 11.71
CA GLY A 19 8.93 -7.00 12.44
C GLY A 19 9.21 -5.71 11.68
N ILE A 20 10.40 -5.58 11.11
CA ILE A 20 10.78 -4.42 10.30
C ILE A 20 9.90 -4.34 9.06
N HIS A 21 9.67 -5.47 8.40
CA HIS A 21 8.83 -5.53 7.21
C HIS A 21 7.41 -5.08 7.51
N ALA A 22 6.81 -5.58 8.59
CA ALA A 22 5.46 -5.19 9.00
C ALA A 22 5.38 -3.70 9.31
N TYR A 23 6.39 -3.17 10.02
CA TYR A 23 6.45 -1.75 10.33
C TYR A 23 6.53 -0.89 9.06
N VAL A 24 7.41 -1.27 8.13
CA VAL A 24 7.58 -0.54 6.86
C VAL A 24 6.29 -0.54 6.06
N MET A 25 5.61 -1.67 5.99
CA MET A 25 4.35 -1.78 5.24
C MET A 25 3.23 -0.97 5.88
N GLN A 26 3.11 -0.99 7.20
CA GLN A 26 2.10 -0.20 7.90
C GLN A 26 2.38 1.29 7.77
N HIS A 27 3.65 1.69 7.83
CA HIS A 27 4.05 3.08 7.68
C HIS A 27 3.73 3.57 6.26
N MET A 28 4.03 2.76 5.25
CA MET A 28 3.70 3.07 3.86
C MET A 28 2.19 3.24 3.68
N ALA A 29 1.39 2.30 4.18
CA ALA A 29 -0.07 2.37 4.07
C ALA A 29 -0.62 3.61 4.77
N GLY A 30 -0.06 3.98 5.92
CA GLY A 30 -0.42 5.19 6.64
C GLY A 30 -0.09 6.46 5.87
N GLU A 31 1.08 6.53 5.25
CA GLU A 31 1.47 7.67 4.42
C GLU A 31 0.56 7.81 3.21
N ILE A 32 0.23 6.70 2.55
CA ILE A 32 -0.69 6.71 1.41
C ILE A 32 -2.07 7.17 1.86
N SER A 33 -2.55 6.66 2.99
CA SER A 33 -3.85 7.04 3.55
C SER A 33 -3.91 8.54 3.86
N ASP A 34 -2.84 9.11 4.41
CA ASP A 34 -2.76 10.54 4.70
C ASP A 34 -2.86 11.37 3.43
N LYS A 35 -2.19 10.95 2.36
CA LYS A 35 -2.25 11.65 1.08
C LYS A 35 -3.61 11.50 0.41
N CYS A 36 -4.31 10.41 0.67
CA CYS A 36 -5.63 10.13 0.13
C CYS A 36 -6.75 10.84 0.90
N GLU A 37 -6.48 11.35 2.09
CA GLU A 37 -7.49 11.99 2.92
C GLU A 37 -8.09 13.20 2.20
N GLY A 38 -9.41 13.23 2.10
CA GLY A 38 -10.12 14.33 1.49
C GLY A 38 -10.16 14.32 -0.05
N ILE A 39 -9.62 13.29 -0.69
CA ILE A 39 -9.66 13.19 -2.16
C ILE A 39 -11.10 13.14 -2.68
N ASP A 40 -12.01 12.46 -1.98
CA ASP A 40 -13.42 12.42 -2.34
C ASP A 40 -14.02 13.82 -2.44
N GLU A 41 -13.73 14.63 -1.43
CA GLU A 41 -14.22 16.01 -1.37
C GLU A 41 -13.63 16.86 -2.48
N LEU A 42 -12.34 16.67 -2.77
CA LEU A 42 -11.67 17.36 -3.87
C LEU A 42 -12.29 16.98 -5.22
N ALA A 43 -12.64 15.72 -5.40
CA ALA A 43 -13.28 15.25 -6.62
C ALA A 43 -14.66 15.89 -6.80
N HIS A 44 -15.45 15.96 -5.72
CA HIS A 44 -16.76 16.62 -5.75
C HIS A 44 -16.65 18.12 -6.03
N ALA A 45 -15.57 18.74 -5.57
CA ALA A 45 -15.31 20.17 -5.81
C ALA A 45 -14.66 20.46 -7.16
N GLY A 46 -14.29 19.41 -7.91
CA GLY A 46 -13.61 19.59 -9.19
C GLY A 46 -12.17 20.04 -9.11
N GLN A 47 -11.52 19.82 -7.98
CA GLN A 47 -10.11 20.21 -7.73
C GLN A 47 -9.14 19.17 -8.28
N TRP A 48 -9.15 18.98 -9.60
CA TRP A 48 -8.40 17.89 -10.23
C TRP A 48 -6.89 18.08 -10.16
N ASP A 49 -6.40 19.32 -10.22
CA ASP A 49 -4.97 19.58 -10.12
C ASP A 49 -4.42 19.15 -8.76
N GLU A 50 -5.14 19.44 -7.69
CA GLU A 50 -4.77 19.03 -6.33
C GLU A 50 -4.78 17.50 -6.21
N ILE A 51 -5.79 16.86 -6.80
CA ILE A 51 -5.90 15.39 -6.80
C ILE A 51 -4.70 14.78 -7.51
N LEU A 52 -4.31 15.32 -8.65
CA LEU A 52 -3.18 14.82 -9.42
C LEU A 52 -1.87 14.94 -8.64
N ASP A 53 -1.68 16.05 -7.92
CA ASP A 53 -0.52 16.22 -7.06
C ASP A 53 -0.46 15.17 -5.95
N ARG A 54 -1.59 14.90 -5.31
CA ARG A 54 -1.67 13.89 -4.25
C ARG A 54 -1.45 12.48 -4.78
N LEU A 55 -2.00 12.17 -5.95
CA LEU A 55 -1.79 10.86 -6.57
C LEU A 55 -0.35 10.66 -7.00
N ASP A 56 0.32 11.72 -7.43
CA ASP A 56 1.75 11.65 -7.74
C ASP A 56 2.58 11.33 -6.49
N ASP A 57 2.26 11.97 -5.37
CA ASP A 57 2.89 11.67 -4.08
C ASP A 57 2.65 10.22 -3.67
N VAL A 58 1.41 9.73 -3.82
CA VAL A 58 1.05 8.34 -3.53
C VAL A 58 1.86 7.38 -4.39
N ARG A 59 1.98 7.68 -5.68
CA ARG A 59 2.76 6.84 -6.60
C ARG A 59 4.22 6.77 -6.16
N ASN A 60 4.81 7.89 -5.78
CA ASN A 60 6.19 7.93 -5.31
C ASN A 60 6.39 7.12 -4.03
N ILE A 61 5.45 7.23 -3.09
CA ILE A 61 5.50 6.44 -1.85
C ILE A 61 5.43 4.95 -2.18
N TRP A 62 4.53 4.57 -3.08
CA TRP A 62 4.37 3.18 -3.49
C TRP A 62 5.63 2.64 -4.18
N GLU A 63 6.19 3.37 -5.12
CA GLU A 63 7.39 2.96 -5.84
C GLU A 63 8.59 2.77 -4.91
N ASP A 64 8.73 3.65 -3.92
CA ASP A 64 9.81 3.55 -2.92
C ASP A 64 9.70 2.28 -2.07
N HIS A 65 8.49 1.77 -1.88
CA HIS A 65 8.24 0.60 -1.02
C HIS A 65 7.84 -0.65 -1.79
N ARG A 66 7.82 -0.59 -3.12
CA ARG A 66 7.36 -1.71 -3.96
C ARG A 66 8.15 -2.99 -3.72
N MET A 67 9.46 -2.88 -3.55
CA MET A 67 10.31 -4.05 -3.28
C MET A 67 9.91 -4.73 -1.97
N TRP A 68 9.67 -3.95 -0.92
CA TRP A 68 9.20 -4.48 0.36
C TRP A 68 7.84 -5.17 0.22
N ALA A 69 6.94 -4.55 -0.54
CA ALA A 69 5.62 -5.12 -0.79
C ALA A 69 5.72 -6.46 -1.53
N SER A 70 6.64 -6.58 -2.48
CA SER A 70 6.78 -7.80 -3.29
C SER A 70 7.21 -9.02 -2.48
N LEU A 71 7.72 -8.83 -1.26
CA LEU A 71 8.14 -9.93 -0.40
C LEU A 71 6.97 -10.67 0.23
N THR A 72 5.83 -10.02 0.42
CA THR A 72 4.67 -10.62 1.09
C THR A 72 3.38 -10.55 0.29
N ILE A 73 3.28 -9.66 -0.67
CA ILE A 73 2.08 -9.47 -1.49
C ILE A 73 2.31 -10.14 -2.83
N SER A 74 1.29 -10.86 -3.33
CA SER A 74 1.40 -11.53 -4.62
C SER A 74 1.58 -10.54 -5.75
N THR A 75 2.24 -10.98 -6.82
CA THR A 75 2.44 -10.17 -8.02
C THR A 75 1.10 -9.67 -8.58
N LYS A 76 0.08 -10.50 -8.54
CA LYS A 76 -1.26 -10.14 -9.02
C LYS A 76 -1.86 -8.99 -8.22
N GLU A 77 -1.73 -9.02 -6.90
CA GLU A 77 -2.22 -7.95 -6.05
C GLU A 77 -1.46 -6.65 -6.26
N ILE A 78 -0.14 -6.74 -6.42
CA ILE A 78 0.69 -5.58 -6.73
C ILE A 78 0.25 -4.95 -8.05
N GLU A 79 0.04 -5.76 -9.08
CA GLU A 79 -0.44 -5.28 -10.37
C GLU A 79 -1.80 -4.61 -10.26
N GLN A 80 -2.71 -5.17 -9.47
CA GLN A 80 -4.03 -4.57 -9.27
C GLN A 80 -3.95 -3.20 -8.61
N ILE A 81 -3.08 -3.05 -7.61
CA ILE A 81 -2.84 -1.77 -6.95
C ILE A 81 -2.31 -0.75 -7.97
N GLU A 82 -1.31 -1.14 -8.74
CA GLU A 82 -0.68 -0.27 -9.73
C GLU A 82 -1.65 0.13 -10.85
N ILE A 83 -2.47 -0.81 -11.31
CA ILE A 83 -3.46 -0.55 -12.34
C ILE A 83 -4.53 0.41 -11.84
N SER A 84 -5.08 0.17 -10.65
CA SER A 84 -6.12 1.06 -10.11
C SER A 84 -5.60 2.46 -9.83
N LEU A 85 -4.35 2.59 -9.36
CA LEU A 85 -3.73 3.89 -9.18
C LEU A 85 -3.54 4.61 -10.51
N LYS A 86 -3.05 3.91 -11.53
CA LYS A 86 -2.84 4.47 -12.86
C LYS A 86 -4.16 4.91 -13.49
N GLN A 87 -5.19 4.07 -13.41
CA GLN A 87 -6.52 4.39 -13.94
C GLN A 87 -7.14 5.58 -13.22
N SER A 88 -7.02 5.63 -11.90
CA SER A 88 -7.48 6.78 -11.13
C SER A 88 -6.80 8.08 -11.61
N THR A 89 -5.49 8.02 -11.84
CA THR A 89 -4.74 9.17 -12.33
C THR A 89 -5.22 9.61 -13.71
N GLU A 90 -5.45 8.66 -14.62
CA GLU A 90 -5.92 8.98 -15.96
C GLU A 90 -7.32 9.58 -15.95
N TYR A 91 -8.24 9.05 -15.14
CA TYR A 91 -9.58 9.62 -15.01
C TYR A 91 -9.54 11.01 -14.37
N ALA A 92 -8.63 11.24 -13.43
CA ALA A 92 -8.44 12.57 -12.85
C ALA A 92 -7.96 13.58 -13.90
N LYS A 93 -7.05 13.16 -14.79
CA LYS A 93 -6.58 14.01 -15.89
C LYS A 93 -7.71 14.40 -16.83
N LEU A 94 -8.66 13.49 -17.04
CA LEU A 94 -9.82 13.72 -17.90
C LEU A 94 -10.97 14.43 -17.19
N GLY A 95 -10.90 14.59 -15.88
CA GLY A 95 -11.95 15.18 -15.08
C GLY A 95 -13.23 14.34 -15.02
N GLU A 96 -13.10 13.04 -15.19
CA GLU A 96 -14.25 12.11 -15.18
C GLU A 96 -14.51 11.62 -13.76
N LYS A 97 -15.41 12.32 -13.07
CA LYS A 97 -15.68 12.15 -11.65
C LYS A 97 -16.15 10.75 -11.27
N SER A 98 -17.15 10.22 -11.96
CA SER A 98 -17.74 8.90 -11.63
C SER A 98 -16.72 7.78 -11.79
N ASP A 99 -15.99 7.79 -12.91
CA ASP A 99 -14.98 6.78 -13.19
C ASP A 99 -13.80 6.89 -12.22
N PHE A 100 -13.39 8.12 -11.92
CA PHE A 100 -12.32 8.36 -10.95
C PHE A 100 -12.70 7.80 -9.58
N ILE A 101 -13.88 8.11 -9.09
CA ILE A 101 -14.32 7.67 -7.76
C ILE A 101 -14.36 6.15 -7.69
N GLY A 102 -14.85 5.48 -8.73
CA GLY A 102 -14.89 4.02 -8.78
C GLY A 102 -13.52 3.39 -8.67
N GLU A 103 -12.56 3.87 -9.46
CA GLU A 103 -11.19 3.34 -9.43
C GLU A 103 -10.47 3.72 -8.14
N TYR A 104 -10.69 4.92 -7.64
CA TYR A 104 -10.10 5.37 -6.39
C TYR A 104 -10.57 4.52 -5.20
N ILE A 105 -11.86 4.18 -5.15
CA ILE A 105 -12.38 3.30 -4.10
C ILE A 105 -11.70 1.93 -4.17
N MET A 106 -11.56 1.38 -5.37
CA MET A 106 -10.85 0.11 -5.56
C MET A 106 -9.42 0.19 -5.03
N PHE A 107 -8.69 1.25 -5.38
CA PHE A 107 -7.33 1.46 -4.91
C PHE A 107 -7.27 1.56 -3.39
N SER A 108 -8.15 2.34 -2.77
CA SER A 108 -8.22 2.50 -1.32
C SER A 108 -8.45 1.17 -0.62
N MET A 109 -9.36 0.35 -1.13
CA MET A 109 -9.65 -0.96 -0.56
C MET A 109 -8.45 -1.88 -0.64
N LEU A 110 -7.74 -1.87 -1.77
CA LEU A 110 -6.55 -2.70 -1.94
C LEU A 110 -5.43 -2.29 -0.97
N VAL A 111 -5.22 -1.00 -0.78
CA VAL A 111 -4.20 -0.51 0.15
C VAL A 111 -4.59 -0.80 1.60
N ASP A 112 -5.84 -0.60 1.97
CA ASP A 112 -6.32 -0.89 3.33
C ASP A 112 -6.19 -2.37 3.68
N HIS A 113 -6.25 -3.25 2.69
CA HIS A 113 -6.15 -4.68 2.91
C HIS A 113 -4.73 -5.14 3.29
N ILE A 114 -3.71 -4.38 2.92
CA ILE A 114 -2.30 -4.76 3.14
C ILE A 114 -1.97 -5.03 4.63
N PRO A 115 -2.24 -4.11 5.57
CA PRO A 115 -1.92 -4.36 6.98
C PRO A 115 -2.70 -5.51 7.59
N HIS A 116 -3.93 -5.72 7.15
CA HIS A 116 -4.81 -6.77 7.67
C HIS A 116 -4.32 -8.16 7.27
N GLN A 117 -3.76 -8.32 6.07
CA GLN A 117 -3.22 -9.60 5.63
C GLN A 117 -2.08 -10.06 6.53
N ASP A 118 -1.16 -9.16 6.87
CA ASP A 118 -0.04 -9.49 7.74
C ASP A 118 -0.51 -9.85 9.15
N GLY A 119 -1.45 -9.10 9.70
CA GLY A 119 -2.03 -9.37 11.02
C GLY A 119 -2.81 -10.68 11.06
N PHE A 120 -3.56 -10.97 10.01
CA PHE A 120 -4.36 -12.18 9.92
C PHE A 120 -3.50 -13.45 9.93
N HIS A 121 -2.38 -13.43 9.21
CA HIS A 121 -1.46 -14.56 9.17
C HIS A 121 -0.86 -14.88 10.54
N ILE A 122 -0.54 -13.87 11.32
CA ILE A 122 -0.01 -14.06 12.67
C ILE A 122 -1.06 -14.72 13.56
N GLU A 123 -2.31 -14.30 13.46
CA GLU A 123 -3.41 -14.88 14.25
C GLU A 123 -3.68 -16.34 13.88
N GLU A 124 -3.57 -16.70 12.62
CA GLU A 124 -3.77 -18.08 12.19
C GLU A 124 -2.67 -19.02 12.70
N ILE A 125 -1.44 -18.52 12.81
CA ILE A 125 -0.32 -19.30 13.28
C ILE A 125 -0.38 -19.48 14.81
N LEU A 126 -0.92 -18.52 15.51
CA LEU A 126 -1.08 -18.58 16.95
C LEU A 126 -2.36 -19.31 17.35
#